data_c90987d182568ea98c32d52f922796da
#
_entry.id   c90987d182568ea98c32d52f922796da
#
_cell.length_a   1.000
_cell.length_b   1.000
_cell.length_c   1.000
_cell.angle_alpha   90.00
_cell.angle_beta   90.00
_cell.angle_gamma   90.00
#
_symmetry.space_group_name_H-M   'P 1'
#
loop_
_entity.id
_entity.type
_entity.pdbx_description
1 polymer ?
#
loop_
_entity_poly.entity_id
_entity_poly.type
_entity_poly.pdbx_seq_one_letter_code
_entity_poly.pdbx_strand_id
1 'polypeptide(L)'
;MLHNPDSKYRSFAPVGLVDRNWPNRVITQPPIWMSTDLRDGNQALFEPMNGEKKMRMFRTLCAIGFKEIEIAFPSASQTEFDFVRGLIEGGHIPDDVSIEVLTQAREHLIRRTMESIRGARKAIVHVYNATSKTFRDNVFGMSKAEVVSMAVDAVRLIRELAAAMPETEITLEYSPELFTATELDFALEVCDAVTAAWGATPQRKVILNLPTTVEIATPNIYADQIEWMHRNL
;
A
#
# COMPACT_ATOMS: atom_id res chain seq x y z
N MET A 1 36.35 1.99 11.57
CA MET A 1 36.04 0.98 10.53
C MET A 1 35.95 -0.37 11.23
N LEU A 2 34.93 -1.21 10.92
CA LEU A 2 34.80 -2.54 11.52
C LEU A 2 35.92 -3.43 11.00
N HIS A 3 36.56 -4.21 11.89
CA HIS A 3 37.68 -5.11 11.52
C HIS A 3 37.19 -6.28 10.63
N ASN A 4 35.98 -6.77 10.85
CA ASN A 4 35.32 -7.85 10.07
C ASN A 4 33.91 -7.42 9.70
N PRO A 5 33.73 -6.60 8.66
CA PRO A 5 32.42 -6.06 8.28
C PRO A 5 31.43 -7.16 7.84
N ASP A 6 31.92 -8.28 7.33
CA ASP A 6 31.13 -9.47 6.97
C ASP A 6 30.45 -10.14 8.17
N SER A 7 31.05 -10.05 9.36
CA SER A 7 30.47 -10.63 10.58
C SER A 7 29.13 -10.02 11.00
N LYS A 8 28.79 -8.83 10.48
CA LYS A 8 27.53 -8.15 10.75
C LYS A 8 26.38 -8.67 9.88
N TYR A 9 26.70 -9.35 8.78
CA TYR A 9 25.71 -9.85 7.83
C TYR A 9 25.42 -11.33 8.09
N ARG A 10 24.15 -11.72 7.97
CA ARG A 10 23.71 -13.11 8.03
C ARG A 10 22.96 -13.44 6.75
N SER A 11 23.08 -14.68 6.28
CA SER A 11 22.24 -15.15 5.18
C SER A 11 20.77 -15.11 5.60
N PHE A 12 19.91 -14.71 4.69
CA PHE A 12 18.48 -14.75 4.91
C PHE A 12 18.02 -16.22 4.97
N ALA A 13 17.22 -16.55 5.96
CA ALA A 13 16.70 -17.91 6.11
C ALA A 13 15.68 -18.23 5.00
N PRO A 14 15.75 -19.41 4.37
CA PRO A 14 14.73 -19.80 3.41
C PRO A 14 13.37 -19.93 4.09
N VAL A 15 12.28 -19.71 3.35
CA VAL A 15 10.90 -19.83 3.86
C VAL A 15 10.52 -21.27 4.20
N GLY A 16 11.25 -22.26 3.65
CA GLY A 16 10.97 -23.68 3.89
C GLY A 16 9.83 -24.25 3.05
N LEU A 17 9.44 -23.55 1.99
CA LEU A 17 8.38 -23.97 1.07
C LEU A 17 8.93 -25.06 0.11
N VAL A 18 8.79 -26.34 0.49
CA VAL A 18 9.37 -27.48 -0.25
C VAL A 18 8.61 -27.82 -1.54
N ASP A 19 7.34 -27.47 -1.61
CA ASP A 19 6.40 -27.78 -2.69
C ASP A 19 5.95 -26.53 -3.47
N ARG A 20 6.87 -25.56 -3.63
CA ARG A 20 6.59 -24.30 -4.32
C ARG A 20 6.08 -24.51 -5.74
N ASN A 21 5.07 -23.74 -6.13
CA ASN A 21 4.45 -23.83 -7.45
C ASN A 21 4.87 -22.67 -8.38
N TRP A 22 5.26 -21.53 -7.82
CA TRP A 22 5.55 -20.32 -8.60
C TRP A 22 6.58 -20.51 -9.72
N PRO A 23 7.66 -21.35 -9.58
CA PRO A 23 8.64 -21.49 -10.67
C PRO A 23 8.08 -22.10 -11.96
N ASN A 24 6.99 -22.86 -11.83
CA ASN A 24 6.36 -23.57 -12.95
C ASN A 24 5.10 -22.85 -13.48
N ARG A 25 4.71 -21.75 -12.85
CA ARG A 25 3.54 -20.98 -13.29
C ARG A 25 3.91 -20.04 -14.44
N VAL A 26 3.06 -20.02 -15.45
CA VAL A 26 3.15 -19.11 -16.59
C VAL A 26 2.00 -18.11 -16.48
N ILE A 27 2.31 -16.82 -16.59
CA ILE A 27 1.30 -15.76 -16.64
C ILE A 27 0.63 -15.83 -18.02
N THR A 28 -0.67 -16.16 -18.05
CA THR A 28 -1.46 -16.28 -19.28
C THR A 28 -2.43 -15.11 -19.48
N GLN A 29 -2.63 -14.30 -18.44
CA GLN A 29 -3.42 -13.07 -18.48
C GLN A 29 -2.63 -11.95 -17.84
N PRO A 30 -2.71 -10.71 -18.36
CA PRO A 30 -2.02 -9.58 -17.73
C PRO A 30 -2.60 -9.33 -16.34
N PRO A 31 -1.75 -9.00 -15.36
CA PRO A 31 -2.21 -8.50 -14.07
C PRO A 31 -2.83 -7.10 -14.23
N ILE A 32 -3.59 -6.66 -13.26
CA ILE A 32 -3.97 -5.25 -13.16
C ILE A 32 -2.70 -4.48 -12.79
N TRP A 33 -2.29 -3.56 -13.69
CA TRP A 33 -1.15 -2.69 -13.46
C TRP A 33 -1.60 -1.43 -12.74
N MET A 34 -0.98 -1.14 -11.60
CA MET A 34 -1.09 0.14 -10.93
C MET A 34 0.15 1.00 -11.23
N SER A 35 -0.06 2.30 -11.49
CA SER A 35 1.04 3.25 -11.59
C SER A 35 1.25 3.96 -10.26
N THR A 36 2.48 3.97 -9.77
CA THR A 36 2.90 4.72 -8.57
C THR A 36 3.76 5.94 -8.92
N ASP A 37 3.86 6.29 -10.20
CA ASP A 37 4.73 7.38 -10.70
C ASP A 37 4.41 8.73 -10.04
N LEU A 38 3.12 9.02 -9.81
CA LEU A 38 2.66 10.31 -9.27
C LEU A 38 2.78 10.41 -7.74
N ARG A 39 2.98 9.30 -7.03
CA ARG A 39 3.20 9.28 -5.58
C ARG A 39 4.62 8.87 -5.24
N ASP A 40 4.98 7.60 -5.34
CA ASP A 40 6.29 7.08 -4.95
C ASP A 40 7.40 7.54 -5.90
N GLY A 41 7.13 7.46 -7.19
CA GLY A 41 8.03 7.99 -8.22
C GLY A 41 8.27 9.50 -8.07
N ASN A 42 7.21 10.28 -7.86
CA ASN A 42 7.31 11.71 -7.61
C ASN A 42 8.07 12.05 -6.33
N GLN A 43 7.89 11.24 -5.27
CA GLN A 43 8.59 11.41 -3.99
C GLN A 43 10.10 11.21 -4.12
N ALA A 44 10.55 10.40 -5.08
CA ALA A 44 11.96 10.15 -5.34
C ALA A 44 12.67 11.27 -6.13
N LEU A 45 11.92 12.20 -6.71
CA LEU A 45 12.48 13.31 -7.48
C LEU A 45 13.13 14.35 -6.56
N PHE A 46 14.29 14.89 -6.97
CA PHE A 46 14.92 16.01 -6.28
C PHE A 46 14.01 17.26 -6.23
N GLU A 47 13.32 17.55 -7.35
CA GLU A 47 12.26 18.54 -7.43
C GLU A 47 10.93 17.83 -7.75
N PRO A 48 10.07 17.57 -6.76
CA PRO A 48 8.76 16.97 -7.00
C PRO A 48 7.93 17.77 -8.00
N MET A 49 7.09 17.08 -8.76
CA MET A 49 6.21 17.69 -9.74
C MET A 49 5.21 18.65 -9.07
N ASN A 50 5.03 19.82 -9.65
CA ASN A 50 3.90 20.70 -9.31
C ASN A 50 2.59 20.16 -9.91
N GLY A 51 1.45 20.76 -9.54
CA GLY A 51 0.13 20.30 -9.98
C GLY A 51 -0.03 20.22 -11.51
N GLU A 52 0.57 21.14 -12.27
CA GLU A 52 0.51 21.14 -13.75
C GLU A 52 1.26 19.93 -14.33
N LYS A 53 2.48 19.67 -13.86
CA LYS A 53 3.26 18.51 -14.28
C LYS A 53 2.57 17.19 -13.88
N LYS A 54 2.02 17.11 -12.65
CA LYS A 54 1.23 15.96 -12.18
C LYS A 54 0.00 15.74 -13.06
N MET A 55 -0.73 16.78 -13.42
CA MET A 55 -1.89 16.70 -14.32
C MET A 55 -1.51 16.16 -15.70
N ARG A 56 -0.40 16.65 -16.27
CA ARG A 56 0.10 16.14 -17.55
C ARG A 56 0.50 14.67 -17.46
N MET A 57 1.18 14.27 -16.39
CA MET A 57 1.57 12.87 -16.15
C MET A 57 0.34 11.99 -15.95
N PHE A 58 -0.65 12.41 -15.16
CA PHE A 58 -1.89 11.68 -14.96
C PHE A 58 -2.60 11.40 -16.31
N ARG A 59 -2.74 12.40 -17.16
CA ARG A 59 -3.33 12.22 -18.49
C ARG A 59 -2.52 11.26 -19.36
N THR A 60 -1.20 11.27 -19.25
CA THR A 60 -0.32 10.34 -19.97
C THR A 60 -0.53 8.91 -19.47
N LEU A 61 -0.61 8.68 -18.16
CA LEU A 61 -0.86 7.37 -17.57
C LEU A 61 -2.24 6.81 -18.00
N CYS A 62 -3.28 7.64 -18.00
CA CYS A 62 -4.59 7.27 -18.53
C CYS A 62 -4.52 6.90 -20.03
N ALA A 63 -3.78 7.67 -20.83
CA ALA A 63 -3.61 7.41 -22.27
C ALA A 63 -2.81 6.12 -22.55
N ILE A 64 -1.84 5.75 -21.69
CA ILE A 64 -1.12 4.47 -21.74
C ILE A 64 -2.08 3.30 -21.46
N GLY A 65 -3.12 3.54 -20.63
CA GLY A 65 -4.15 2.54 -20.32
C GLY A 65 -4.15 2.03 -18.89
N PHE A 66 -3.43 2.68 -17.96
CA PHE A 66 -3.52 2.34 -16.54
C PHE A 66 -4.95 2.56 -16.02
N LYS A 67 -5.42 1.61 -15.21
CA LYS A 67 -6.77 1.63 -14.60
C LYS A 67 -6.74 1.88 -13.10
N GLU A 68 -5.59 1.71 -12.49
CA GLU A 68 -5.31 2.06 -11.10
C GLU A 68 -4.07 2.96 -11.07
N ILE A 69 -4.21 4.15 -10.47
CA ILE A 69 -3.15 5.17 -10.44
C ILE A 69 -3.06 5.75 -9.03
N GLU A 70 -1.95 5.49 -8.35
CA GLU A 70 -1.64 6.12 -7.06
C GLU A 70 -1.17 7.55 -7.31
N ILE A 71 -2.05 8.52 -7.04
CA ILE A 71 -1.91 9.90 -7.49
C ILE A 71 -1.22 10.81 -6.47
N ALA A 72 -1.35 10.51 -5.18
CA ALA A 72 -0.91 11.44 -4.14
C ALA A 72 -0.84 10.81 -2.74
N PHE A 73 -0.14 11.54 -1.85
CA PHE A 73 -0.27 11.43 -0.40
C PHE A 73 -0.93 12.72 0.13
N PRO A 74 -2.27 12.83 0.11
CA PRO A 74 -2.99 14.10 0.30
C PRO A 74 -2.75 14.77 1.65
N SER A 75 -2.46 13.99 2.68
CA SER A 75 -2.17 14.49 4.01
C SER A 75 -0.72 14.96 4.22
N ALA A 76 0.18 14.71 3.24
CA ALA A 76 1.58 15.13 3.34
C ALA A 76 1.79 16.61 3.05
N SER A 77 1.00 17.20 2.14
CA SER A 77 1.09 18.62 1.81
C SER A 77 -0.18 19.16 1.18
N GLN A 78 -0.33 20.48 1.20
CA GLN A 78 -1.46 21.15 0.53
C GLN A 78 -1.43 20.94 -0.99
N THR A 79 -0.25 20.93 -1.61
CA THR A 79 -0.10 20.65 -3.05
C THR A 79 -0.65 19.27 -3.43
N GLU A 80 -0.37 18.25 -2.63
CA GLU A 80 -0.88 16.90 -2.85
C GLU A 80 -2.41 16.85 -2.68
N PHE A 81 -2.93 17.51 -1.66
CA PHE A 81 -4.37 17.61 -1.42
C PHE A 81 -5.09 18.33 -2.58
N ASP A 82 -4.59 19.50 -2.98
CA ASP A 82 -5.17 20.32 -4.04
C ASP A 82 -5.14 19.61 -5.39
N PHE A 83 -4.11 18.81 -5.64
CA PHE A 83 -4.03 18.00 -6.85
C PHE A 83 -5.17 16.95 -6.91
N VAL A 84 -5.43 16.24 -5.82
CA VAL A 84 -6.55 15.27 -5.75
C VAL A 84 -7.87 15.98 -5.98
N ARG A 85 -8.09 17.11 -5.29
CA ARG A 85 -9.31 17.92 -5.47
C ARG A 85 -9.46 18.42 -6.90
N GLY A 86 -8.39 18.92 -7.49
CA GLY A 86 -8.39 19.41 -8.87
C GLY A 86 -8.75 18.34 -9.90
N LEU A 87 -8.31 17.10 -9.70
CA LEU A 87 -8.69 15.96 -10.56
C LEU A 87 -10.19 15.66 -10.46
N ILE A 88 -10.75 15.66 -9.26
CA ILE A 88 -12.15 15.31 -8.99
C ILE A 88 -13.08 16.45 -9.45
N GLU A 89 -12.83 17.65 -8.98
CA GLU A 89 -13.67 18.82 -9.26
C GLU A 89 -13.62 19.24 -10.74
N GLY A 90 -12.48 19.03 -11.39
CA GLY A 90 -12.31 19.28 -12.82
C GLY A 90 -12.86 18.17 -13.74
N GLY A 91 -13.36 17.06 -13.17
CA GLY A 91 -13.87 15.92 -13.96
C GLY A 91 -12.81 15.27 -14.84
N HIS A 92 -11.56 15.22 -14.35
CA HIS A 92 -10.43 14.73 -15.16
C HIS A 92 -10.20 13.21 -15.07
N ILE A 93 -10.91 12.52 -14.17
CA ILE A 93 -10.75 11.08 -13.94
C ILE A 93 -11.68 10.32 -14.89
N PRO A 94 -11.13 9.47 -15.80
CA PRO A 94 -11.96 8.62 -16.64
C PRO A 94 -12.81 7.65 -15.82
N ASP A 95 -13.99 7.30 -16.31
CA ASP A 95 -14.95 6.42 -15.62
C ASP A 95 -14.42 5.04 -15.27
N ASP A 96 -13.44 4.56 -16.04
CA ASP A 96 -12.81 3.25 -15.90
C ASP A 96 -11.47 3.28 -15.14
N VAL A 97 -11.12 4.44 -14.56
CA VAL A 97 -9.91 4.63 -13.75
C VAL A 97 -10.28 4.79 -12.28
N SER A 98 -9.60 4.05 -11.41
CA SER A 98 -9.61 4.23 -9.97
C SER A 98 -8.38 5.04 -9.55
N ILE A 99 -8.60 6.13 -8.85
CA ILE A 99 -7.50 6.86 -8.21
C ILE A 99 -7.14 6.21 -6.89
N GLU A 100 -5.86 6.22 -6.55
CA GLU A 100 -5.39 5.75 -5.26
C GLU A 100 -4.70 6.85 -4.50
N VAL A 101 -4.92 6.88 -3.19
CA VAL A 101 -4.34 7.85 -2.26
C VAL A 101 -3.75 7.15 -1.05
N LEU A 102 -2.53 7.56 -0.67
CA LEU A 102 -1.80 7.00 0.46
C LEU A 102 -2.15 7.71 1.78
N THR A 103 -2.17 6.95 2.86
CA THR A 103 -2.22 7.49 4.22
C THR A 103 -1.48 6.60 5.21
N GLN A 104 -0.85 7.19 6.22
CA GLN A 104 -0.37 6.44 7.37
C GLN A 104 -1.54 6.05 8.29
N ALA A 105 -1.35 5.00 9.09
CA ALA A 105 -2.30 4.56 10.14
C ALA A 105 -2.35 5.55 11.33
N ARG A 106 -2.74 6.81 11.06
CA ARG A 106 -2.90 7.89 12.03
C ARG A 106 -4.20 8.64 11.77
N GLU A 107 -5.05 8.79 12.77
CA GLU A 107 -6.39 9.35 12.63
C GLU A 107 -6.46 10.65 11.83
N HIS A 108 -5.67 11.66 12.19
CA HIS A 108 -5.73 12.98 11.53
C HIS A 108 -5.29 12.92 10.06
N LEU A 109 -4.35 12.04 9.70
CA LEU A 109 -3.93 11.84 8.32
C LEU A 109 -5.00 11.09 7.52
N ILE A 110 -5.61 10.05 8.11
CA ILE A 110 -6.73 9.32 7.51
C ILE A 110 -7.90 10.28 7.22
N ARG A 111 -8.32 11.08 8.19
CA ARG A 111 -9.42 12.03 8.00
C ARG A 111 -9.12 13.01 6.86
N ARG A 112 -7.91 13.56 6.80
CA ARG A 112 -7.49 14.47 5.73
C ARG A 112 -7.47 13.79 4.36
N THR A 113 -7.00 12.55 4.29
CA THR A 113 -6.99 11.75 3.06
C THR A 113 -8.42 11.45 2.60
N MET A 114 -9.30 11.02 3.48
CA MET A 114 -10.71 10.76 3.16
C MET A 114 -11.45 12.04 2.70
N GLU A 115 -11.13 13.19 3.30
CA GLU A 115 -11.65 14.49 2.85
C GLU A 115 -11.25 14.78 1.39
N SER A 116 -10.02 14.46 1.00
CA SER A 116 -9.50 14.77 -0.34
C SER A 116 -10.22 14.02 -1.45
N ILE A 117 -10.75 12.83 -1.20
CA ILE A 117 -11.41 11.98 -2.22
C ILE A 117 -12.93 12.16 -2.29
N ARG A 118 -13.53 13.08 -1.52
CA ARG A 118 -14.97 13.32 -1.58
C ARG A 118 -15.42 13.68 -3.00
N GLY A 119 -16.47 12.99 -3.46
CA GLY A 119 -17.01 13.17 -4.82
C GLY A 119 -16.25 12.40 -5.90
N ALA A 120 -15.21 11.67 -5.58
CA ALA A 120 -14.65 10.70 -6.50
C ALA A 120 -15.65 9.57 -6.74
N ARG A 121 -15.71 9.05 -7.98
CA ARG A 121 -16.56 7.90 -8.29
C ARG A 121 -15.99 6.61 -7.70
N LYS A 122 -14.68 6.41 -7.85
CA LYS A 122 -13.93 5.26 -7.35
C LYS A 122 -12.62 5.72 -6.74
N ALA A 123 -12.28 5.18 -5.58
CA ALA A 123 -11.00 5.45 -4.95
C ALA A 123 -10.48 4.21 -4.21
N ILE A 124 -9.16 4.00 -4.29
CA ILE A 124 -8.43 3.07 -3.45
C ILE A 124 -7.81 3.89 -2.31
N VAL A 125 -8.08 3.53 -1.08
CA VAL A 125 -7.46 4.13 0.10
C VAL A 125 -6.39 3.19 0.60
N HIS A 126 -5.14 3.55 0.33
CA HIS A 126 -3.97 2.79 0.68
C HIS A 126 -3.47 3.23 2.06
N VAL A 127 -3.67 2.41 3.06
CA VAL A 127 -3.18 2.65 4.43
C VAL A 127 -2.01 1.73 4.75
N TYR A 128 -1.00 2.28 5.44
CA TYR A 128 0.17 1.52 5.83
C TYR A 128 0.63 1.84 7.26
N ASN A 129 1.29 0.88 7.85
CA ASN A 129 2.15 1.04 9.02
C ASN A 129 3.30 0.03 8.97
N ALA A 130 4.46 0.41 9.50
CA ALA A 130 5.61 -0.48 9.53
C ALA A 130 5.38 -1.63 10.53
N THR A 131 5.74 -2.85 10.12
CA THR A 131 5.53 -4.07 10.90
C THR A 131 6.81 -4.78 11.30
N SER A 132 7.97 -4.39 10.72
CA SER A 132 9.24 -5.04 10.98
C SER A 132 9.68 -4.94 12.44
N LYS A 133 10.43 -5.95 12.91
CA LYS A 133 10.98 -5.98 14.27
C LYS A 133 11.79 -4.72 14.59
N THR A 134 12.60 -4.26 13.64
CA THR A 134 13.43 -3.05 13.83
C THR A 134 12.57 -1.82 14.12
N PHE A 135 11.46 -1.65 13.42
CA PHE A 135 10.55 -0.52 13.65
C PHE A 135 9.78 -0.66 14.95
N ARG A 136 9.31 -1.88 15.27
CA ARG A 136 8.63 -2.11 16.54
C ARG A 136 9.51 -1.76 17.73
N ASP A 137 10.78 -2.23 17.72
CA ASP A 137 11.69 -2.09 18.85
C ASP A 137 12.30 -0.68 18.95
N ASN A 138 12.74 -0.10 17.82
CA ASN A 138 13.60 1.09 17.84
C ASN A 138 12.87 2.40 17.45
N VAL A 139 11.73 2.31 16.76
CA VAL A 139 11.00 3.51 16.30
C VAL A 139 9.73 3.71 17.11
N PHE A 140 8.93 2.66 17.28
CA PHE A 140 7.63 2.76 17.95
C PHE A 140 7.69 2.42 19.43
N GLY A 141 8.60 1.53 19.85
CA GLY A 141 8.60 0.94 21.19
C GLY A 141 7.32 0.11 21.45
N MET A 142 6.79 -0.55 20.42
CA MET A 142 5.51 -1.25 20.45
C MET A 142 5.69 -2.77 20.34
N SER A 143 4.84 -3.49 21.05
CA SER A 143 4.65 -4.93 20.87
C SER A 143 3.95 -5.25 19.55
N LYS A 144 3.99 -6.53 19.13
CA LYS A 144 3.21 -7.02 17.98
C LYS A 144 1.73 -6.69 18.12
N ALA A 145 1.12 -6.91 19.28
CA ALA A 145 -0.28 -6.65 19.54
C ALA A 145 -0.67 -5.18 19.38
N GLU A 146 0.18 -4.25 19.84
CA GLU A 146 -0.05 -2.82 19.67
C GLU A 146 0.04 -2.38 18.20
N VAL A 147 0.95 -2.97 17.43
CA VAL A 147 1.05 -2.72 15.99
C VAL A 147 -0.18 -3.26 15.23
N VAL A 148 -0.68 -4.44 15.60
CA VAL A 148 -1.96 -4.97 15.08
C VAL A 148 -3.10 -4.03 15.41
N SER A 149 -3.20 -3.56 16.67
CA SER A 149 -4.25 -2.62 17.08
C SER A 149 -4.21 -1.33 16.27
N MET A 150 -3.01 -0.77 16.05
CA MET A 150 -2.82 0.42 15.22
C MET A 150 -3.40 0.23 13.80
N ALA A 151 -3.10 -0.90 13.15
CA ALA A 151 -3.61 -1.22 11.82
C ALA A 151 -5.13 -1.38 11.82
N VAL A 152 -5.66 -2.14 12.77
CA VAL A 152 -7.10 -2.41 12.91
C VAL A 152 -7.90 -1.14 13.17
N ASP A 153 -7.42 -0.27 14.07
CA ASP A 153 -8.09 0.99 14.40
C ASP A 153 -8.11 1.95 13.21
N ALA A 154 -7.00 2.01 12.45
CA ALA A 154 -6.94 2.77 11.21
C ALA A 154 -7.97 2.27 10.18
N VAL A 155 -8.04 0.96 9.98
CA VAL A 155 -9.00 0.36 9.01
C VAL A 155 -10.44 0.54 9.45
N ARG A 156 -10.76 0.42 10.75
CA ARG A 156 -12.09 0.70 11.29
C ARG A 156 -12.51 2.14 11.03
N LEU A 157 -11.60 3.09 11.26
CA LEU A 157 -11.84 4.51 10.96
C LEU A 157 -12.10 4.74 9.47
N ILE A 158 -11.26 4.16 8.58
CA ILE A 158 -11.47 4.28 7.14
C ILE A 158 -12.84 3.70 6.76
N ARG A 159 -13.22 2.54 7.31
CA ARG A 159 -14.52 1.91 7.05
C ARG A 159 -15.69 2.78 7.51
N GLU A 160 -15.58 3.42 8.67
CA GLU A 160 -16.59 4.36 9.19
C GLU A 160 -16.73 5.57 8.26
N LEU A 161 -15.62 6.18 7.87
CA LEU A 161 -15.62 7.35 6.98
C LEU A 161 -16.11 6.99 5.58
N ALA A 162 -15.77 5.82 5.06
CA ALA A 162 -16.27 5.30 3.78
C ALA A 162 -17.80 5.10 3.81
N ALA A 163 -18.36 4.61 4.90
CA ALA A 163 -19.81 4.46 5.05
C ALA A 163 -20.55 5.80 5.02
N ALA A 164 -19.87 6.90 5.34
CA ALA A 164 -20.40 8.27 5.24
C ALA A 164 -20.27 8.90 3.84
N MET A 165 -19.73 8.15 2.86
CA MET A 165 -19.48 8.58 1.48
C MET A 165 -20.07 7.57 0.49
N PRO A 166 -21.40 7.34 0.51
CA PRO A 166 -22.03 6.29 -0.29
C PRO A 166 -21.94 6.52 -1.81
N GLU A 167 -21.60 7.74 -2.24
CA GLU A 167 -21.39 8.12 -3.63
C GLU A 167 -20.04 7.66 -4.19
N THR A 168 -19.09 7.30 -3.33
CA THR A 168 -17.74 6.87 -3.72
C THR A 168 -17.56 5.37 -3.48
N GLU A 169 -17.26 4.63 -4.52
CA GLU A 169 -16.84 3.23 -4.40
C GLU A 169 -15.41 3.19 -3.82
N ILE A 170 -15.29 2.81 -2.55
CA ILE A 170 -14.00 2.77 -1.84
C ILE A 170 -13.51 1.33 -1.71
N THR A 171 -12.30 1.08 -2.23
CA THR A 171 -11.53 -0.14 -1.99
C THR A 171 -10.43 0.16 -0.96
N LEU A 172 -10.26 -0.72 0.01
CA LEU A 172 -9.14 -0.65 0.94
C LEU A 172 -7.92 -1.33 0.34
N GLU A 173 -6.77 -0.67 0.41
CA GLU A 173 -5.46 -1.29 0.29
C GLU A 173 -4.72 -1.17 1.61
N TYR A 174 -4.08 -2.25 2.05
CA TYR A 174 -3.25 -2.27 3.24
C TYR A 174 -1.85 -2.78 2.95
N SER A 175 -0.84 -2.05 3.43
CA SER A 175 0.56 -2.47 3.40
C SER A 175 1.10 -2.68 4.81
N PRO A 176 1.50 -3.92 5.18
CA PRO A 176 2.45 -4.13 6.26
C PRO A 176 3.83 -3.67 5.79
N GLU A 177 4.12 -2.38 5.94
CA GLU A 177 5.35 -1.77 5.45
C GLU A 177 6.58 -2.49 6.02
N LEU A 178 7.64 -2.64 5.22
CA LEU A 178 8.80 -3.49 5.54
C LEU A 178 8.43 -4.98 5.64
N PHE A 179 7.49 -5.44 4.82
CA PHE A 179 7.03 -6.83 4.80
C PHE A 179 8.20 -7.81 4.72
N THR A 180 9.18 -7.58 3.83
CA THR A 180 10.34 -8.46 3.66
C THR A 180 11.23 -8.57 4.91
N ALA A 181 11.15 -7.61 5.83
CA ALA A 181 11.86 -7.59 7.11
C ALA A 181 10.93 -7.93 8.31
N THR A 182 9.70 -8.36 8.02
CA THR A 182 8.69 -8.77 9.02
C THR A 182 8.65 -10.30 9.07
N GLU A 183 8.44 -10.85 10.25
CA GLU A 183 8.20 -12.30 10.41
C GLU A 183 6.90 -12.68 9.68
N LEU A 184 6.93 -13.75 8.85
CA LEU A 184 5.80 -14.13 8.01
C LEU A 184 4.53 -14.44 8.79
N ASP A 185 4.65 -15.12 9.93
CA ASP A 185 3.54 -15.38 10.84
C ASP A 185 2.90 -14.10 11.37
N PHE A 186 3.72 -13.10 11.67
CA PHE A 186 3.23 -11.81 12.13
C PHE A 186 2.61 -10.97 10.97
N ALA A 187 3.20 -11.03 9.78
CA ALA A 187 2.61 -10.39 8.60
C ALA A 187 1.22 -10.98 8.29
N LEU A 188 1.07 -12.30 8.39
CA LEU A 188 -0.22 -12.98 8.25
C LEU A 188 -1.22 -12.51 9.31
N GLU A 189 -0.82 -12.51 10.60
CA GLU A 189 -1.67 -12.06 11.71
C GLU A 189 -2.22 -10.64 11.47
N VAL A 190 -1.36 -9.70 11.05
CA VAL A 190 -1.78 -8.33 10.77
C VAL A 190 -2.72 -8.26 9.57
N CYS A 191 -2.41 -8.97 8.49
CA CYS A 191 -3.23 -8.98 7.28
C CYS A 191 -4.62 -9.58 7.55
N ASP A 192 -4.71 -10.68 8.30
CA ASP A 192 -5.98 -11.28 8.71
C ASP A 192 -6.81 -10.33 9.59
N ALA A 193 -6.16 -9.69 10.56
CA ALA A 193 -6.83 -8.74 11.45
C ALA A 193 -7.40 -7.52 10.68
N VAL A 194 -6.64 -7.00 9.72
CA VAL A 194 -7.06 -5.90 8.83
C VAL A 194 -8.21 -6.34 7.92
N THR A 195 -8.11 -7.52 7.31
CA THR A 195 -9.13 -8.10 6.44
C THR A 195 -10.45 -8.26 7.18
N ALA A 196 -10.40 -8.78 8.41
CA ALA A 196 -11.56 -8.91 9.28
C ALA A 196 -12.14 -7.54 9.71
N ALA A 197 -11.28 -6.58 10.06
CA ALA A 197 -11.70 -5.22 10.44
C ALA A 197 -12.38 -4.48 9.29
N TRP A 198 -11.90 -4.64 8.05
CA TRP A 198 -12.55 -4.13 6.86
C TRP A 198 -13.90 -4.80 6.59
N GLY A 199 -14.05 -6.05 7.02
CA GLY A 199 -15.20 -6.88 6.71
C GLY A 199 -15.19 -7.31 5.25
N ALA A 200 -14.02 -7.82 4.79
CA ALA A 200 -13.85 -8.26 3.42
C ALA A 200 -14.77 -9.42 3.06
N THR A 201 -15.29 -9.39 1.85
CA THR A 201 -16.14 -10.44 1.23
C THR A 201 -15.77 -10.54 -0.25
N PRO A 202 -16.23 -11.57 -0.97
CA PRO A 202 -16.05 -11.62 -2.43
C PRO A 202 -16.56 -10.38 -3.18
N GLN A 203 -17.56 -9.68 -2.61
CA GLN A 203 -18.13 -8.44 -3.18
C GLN A 203 -17.47 -7.17 -2.65
N ARG A 204 -16.83 -7.25 -1.49
CA ARG A 204 -16.09 -6.15 -0.86
C ARG A 204 -14.64 -6.58 -0.63
N LYS A 205 -13.87 -6.48 -1.67
CA LYS A 205 -12.48 -6.93 -1.66
C LYS A 205 -11.58 -5.98 -0.84
N VAL A 206 -10.43 -6.50 -0.44
CA VAL A 206 -9.29 -5.76 0.10
C VAL A 206 -8.08 -6.10 -0.75
N ILE A 207 -7.21 -5.13 -0.95
CA ILE A 207 -5.89 -5.32 -1.56
C ILE A 207 -4.89 -5.44 -0.41
N LEU A 208 -4.12 -6.51 -0.38
CA LEU A 208 -2.99 -6.67 0.54
C LEU A 208 -1.71 -6.51 -0.25
N ASN A 209 -1.08 -5.36 -0.10
CA ASN A 209 0.19 -5.05 -0.74
C ASN A 209 1.35 -5.50 0.17
N LEU A 210 2.21 -6.37 -0.33
CA LEU A 210 3.33 -6.95 0.43
C LEU A 210 4.66 -6.36 -0.09
N PRO A 211 5.07 -5.17 0.39
CA PRO A 211 6.12 -4.39 -0.26
C PRO A 211 7.53 -4.87 0.11
N THR A 212 8.42 -4.85 -0.87
CA THR A 212 9.86 -4.91 -0.68
C THR A 212 10.43 -3.53 -0.38
N THR A 213 9.98 -2.87 0.66
CA THR A 213 10.48 -1.54 1.06
C THR A 213 11.99 -1.51 1.16
N VAL A 214 12.57 -2.61 1.64
CA VAL A 214 14.02 -2.89 1.59
C VAL A 214 14.20 -4.32 1.10
N GLU A 215 14.92 -4.49 0.01
CA GLU A 215 15.33 -5.82 -0.46
C GLU A 215 16.44 -6.37 0.44
N ILE A 216 16.12 -7.39 1.23
CA ILE A 216 17.06 -8.03 2.16
C ILE A 216 17.34 -9.49 1.81
N ALA A 217 16.72 -9.99 0.76
CA ALA A 217 16.85 -11.37 0.28
C ALA A 217 16.84 -11.40 -1.25
N THR A 218 17.10 -12.56 -1.82
CA THR A 218 17.04 -12.77 -3.27
C THR A 218 15.59 -12.91 -3.77
N PRO A 219 15.30 -12.62 -5.05
CA PRO A 219 13.93 -12.63 -5.60
C PRO A 219 13.20 -13.96 -5.42
N ASN A 220 13.90 -15.09 -5.44
CA ASN A 220 13.29 -16.40 -5.20
C ASN A 220 12.77 -16.57 -3.76
N ILE A 221 13.43 -15.96 -2.78
CA ILE A 221 12.94 -15.96 -1.38
C ILE A 221 11.70 -15.09 -1.29
N TYR A 222 11.67 -13.93 -1.91
CA TYR A 222 10.49 -13.09 -1.95
C TYR A 222 9.30 -13.80 -2.64
N ALA A 223 9.55 -14.51 -3.75
CA ALA A 223 8.52 -15.31 -4.41
C ALA A 223 7.98 -16.43 -3.51
N ASP A 224 8.84 -17.07 -2.70
CA ASP A 224 8.42 -18.04 -1.69
C ASP A 224 7.58 -17.37 -0.59
N GLN A 225 7.95 -16.16 -0.14
CA GLN A 225 7.16 -15.39 0.83
C GLN A 225 5.76 -15.05 0.29
N ILE A 226 5.66 -14.61 -0.95
CA ILE A 226 4.38 -14.30 -1.61
C ILE A 226 3.51 -15.56 -1.75
N GLU A 227 4.09 -16.68 -2.22
CA GLU A 227 3.33 -17.92 -2.32
C GLU A 227 2.88 -18.43 -0.94
N TRP A 228 3.73 -18.31 0.08
CA TRP A 228 3.38 -18.68 1.45
C TRP A 228 2.20 -17.82 1.97
N MET A 229 2.27 -16.51 1.81
CA MET A 229 1.18 -15.61 2.19
C MET A 229 -0.11 -15.96 1.44
N HIS A 230 -0.05 -16.13 0.12
CA HIS A 230 -1.21 -16.51 -0.70
C HIS A 230 -1.88 -17.82 -0.26
N ARG A 231 -1.13 -18.77 0.29
CA ARG A 231 -1.68 -20.04 0.74
C ARG A 231 -2.33 -19.97 2.13
N ASN A 232 -2.00 -18.94 2.93
CA ASN A 232 -2.41 -18.84 4.32
C ASN A 232 -3.40 -17.71 4.60
N LEU A 233 -3.56 -16.76 3.69
CA LEU A 233 -4.58 -15.68 3.74
C LEU A 233 -5.97 -16.17 3.40
#